data_904b2c6220dfc9eca971c66a1a3bbec2
#
_entry.id   904b2c6220dfc9eca971c66a1a3bbec2
#
_cell.length_a   1.000
_cell.length_b   1.000
_cell.length_c   1.000
_cell.angle_alpha   90.00
_cell.angle_beta   90.00
_cell.angle_gamma   90.00
#
_symmetry.space_group_name_H-M   'P 1'
#
loop_
_entity.id
_entity.type
_entity.pdbx_description
1 polymer ?
#
loop_
_entity_poly.entity_id
_entity_poly.type
_entity_poly.pdbx_seq_one_letter_code
_entity_poly.pdbx_strand_id
1 'polypeptide(L)'
;MDKNWSISLEHEEYVMDMELVITDAIDAVEKTGKGYYVNVVTPASFGNPNDYLADALLAYFGGRIEMKFIDQCGCGGYVLRVWKNN
;
A
#
# COMPACT_ATOMS: atom_id res chain seq x y z
N MET A 1 10.24 6.24 8.92
CA MET A 1 11.35 5.85 8.01
C MET A 1 11.60 7.02 7.06
N ASP A 2 12.77 7.59 7.10
CA ASP A 2 13.10 8.81 6.36
C ASP A 2 13.72 8.49 5.00
N LYS A 3 13.00 7.72 4.22
CA LYS A 3 13.38 7.38 2.84
C LYS A 3 12.18 6.82 2.09
N ASN A 4 12.26 6.87 0.77
CA ASN A 4 11.32 6.16 -0.09
C ASN A 4 11.65 4.67 -0.01
N TRP A 5 10.61 3.83 0.08
CA TRP A 5 10.82 2.40 0.26
C TRP A 5 9.66 1.60 -0.32
N SER A 6 9.80 0.31 -0.28
CA SER A 6 8.79 -0.62 -0.77
C SER A 6 8.53 -1.71 0.24
N ILE A 7 7.29 -2.16 0.29
CA ILE A 7 6.91 -3.32 1.10
C ILE A 7 6.14 -4.29 0.21
N SER A 8 6.48 -5.57 0.31
CA SER A 8 5.76 -6.61 -0.44
C SER A 8 4.77 -7.30 0.48
N LEU A 9 3.50 -7.26 0.10
CA LEU A 9 2.41 -7.94 0.81
C LEU A 9 1.88 -9.10 -0.05
N GLU A 10 2.77 -9.77 -0.78
CA GLU A 10 2.41 -10.86 -1.70
C GLU A 10 2.64 -12.26 -1.14
N HIS A 11 3.14 -12.38 0.09
CA HIS A 11 3.44 -13.68 0.70
C HIS A 11 2.14 -14.46 0.98
N GLU A 12 2.27 -15.77 1.15
CA GLU A 12 1.11 -16.66 1.33
C GLU A 12 0.12 -16.20 2.40
N GLU A 13 0.62 -15.68 3.51
CA GLU A 13 -0.23 -15.19 4.59
C GLU A 13 -1.15 -14.06 4.15
N TYR A 14 -0.73 -13.26 3.17
CA TYR A 14 -1.51 -12.12 2.67
C TYR A 14 -2.54 -12.54 1.63
N VAL A 15 -2.23 -13.53 0.80
CA VAL A 15 -3.14 -13.91 -0.30
C VAL A 15 -4.44 -14.51 0.20
N MET A 16 -4.50 -14.91 1.45
CA MET A 16 -5.68 -15.49 2.09
C MET A 16 -6.38 -14.52 3.05
N ASP A 17 -5.83 -13.32 3.25
CA ASP A 17 -6.33 -12.40 4.28
C ASP A 17 -6.21 -10.94 3.84
N MET A 18 -7.28 -10.42 3.27
CA MET A 18 -7.32 -9.02 2.82
C MET A 18 -7.18 -8.03 3.98
N GLU A 19 -7.72 -8.36 5.16
CA GLU A 19 -7.59 -7.49 6.32
C GLU A 19 -6.13 -7.34 6.76
N LEU A 20 -5.36 -8.41 6.65
CA LEU A 20 -3.94 -8.36 6.97
C LEU A 20 -3.19 -7.46 5.99
N VAL A 21 -3.53 -7.52 4.71
CA VAL A 21 -2.97 -6.63 3.69
C VAL A 21 -3.26 -5.17 4.05
N ILE A 22 -4.50 -4.87 4.38
CA ILE A 22 -4.92 -3.50 4.72
C ILE A 22 -4.21 -3.04 5.99
N THR A 23 -4.19 -3.87 7.03
CA THR A 23 -3.56 -3.53 8.31
C THR A 23 -2.07 -3.26 8.15
N ASP A 24 -1.38 -4.12 7.42
CA ASP A 24 0.07 -3.97 7.23
C ASP A 24 0.40 -2.81 6.29
N ALA A 25 -0.47 -2.50 5.33
CA ALA A 25 -0.33 -1.32 4.50
C ALA A 25 -0.47 -0.03 5.32
N ILE A 26 -1.45 0.02 6.22
CA ILE A 26 -1.62 1.15 7.13
C ILE A 26 -0.36 1.34 7.99
N ASP A 27 0.16 0.25 8.55
CA ASP A 27 1.37 0.29 9.36
C ASP A 27 2.58 0.79 8.54
N ALA A 28 2.71 0.35 7.30
CA ALA A 28 3.78 0.79 6.41
C ALA A 28 3.72 2.30 6.14
N VAL A 29 2.52 2.82 5.88
CA VAL A 29 2.33 4.26 5.66
C VAL A 29 2.64 5.04 6.94
N GLU A 30 2.19 4.54 8.10
CA GLU A 30 2.52 5.15 9.39
C GLU A 30 4.02 5.29 9.60
N LYS A 31 4.79 4.29 9.22
CA LYS A 31 6.25 4.27 9.36
C LYS A 31 6.97 5.13 8.35
N THR A 32 6.29 5.51 7.27
CA THR A 32 6.88 6.34 6.23
C THR A 32 7.02 7.77 6.74
N GLY A 33 8.17 8.37 6.53
CA GLY A 33 8.42 9.74 6.95
C GLY A 33 7.65 10.75 6.10
N LYS A 34 7.39 11.91 6.68
CA LYS A 34 6.75 13.01 5.97
C LYS A 34 7.57 13.40 4.75
N GLY A 35 6.92 13.50 3.62
CA GLY A 35 7.57 13.85 2.34
C GLY A 35 8.11 12.67 1.56
N TYR A 36 8.05 11.47 2.13
CA TYR A 36 8.50 10.24 1.48
C TYR A 36 7.33 9.38 1.06
N TYR A 37 7.61 8.35 0.28
CA TYR A 37 6.57 7.41 -0.14
C TYR A 37 6.95 5.97 0.18
N VAL A 38 5.93 5.12 0.21
CA VAL A 38 6.09 3.67 0.23
C VAL A 38 5.35 3.09 -0.97
N ASN A 39 5.98 2.16 -1.67
CA ASN A 39 5.33 1.36 -2.70
C ASN A 39 4.76 0.12 -2.02
N VAL A 40 3.45 -0.01 -2.00
CA VAL A 40 2.78 -1.16 -1.42
C VAL A 40 2.48 -2.15 -2.54
N VAL A 41 3.12 -3.31 -2.51
CA VAL A 41 2.92 -4.37 -3.50
C VAL A 41 1.89 -5.34 -2.95
N THR A 42 0.75 -5.46 -3.62
CA THR A 42 -0.40 -6.24 -3.15
C THR A 42 -0.59 -7.54 -3.94
N PRO A 43 -1.23 -8.56 -3.35
CA PRO A 43 -1.48 -9.82 -4.06
C PRO A 43 -2.39 -9.63 -5.27
N ALA A 44 -2.03 -10.29 -6.37
CA ALA A 44 -2.85 -10.27 -7.58
C ALA A 44 -4.24 -10.84 -7.37
N SER A 45 -4.39 -11.77 -6.42
CA SER A 45 -5.67 -12.44 -6.14
C SER A 45 -6.77 -11.49 -5.65
N PHE A 46 -6.40 -10.34 -5.09
CA PHE A 46 -7.37 -9.33 -4.63
C PHE A 46 -7.68 -8.28 -5.68
N GLY A 47 -7.03 -8.33 -6.83
CA GLY A 47 -7.22 -7.35 -7.88
C GLY A 47 -6.54 -6.03 -7.60
N ASN A 48 -7.01 -4.99 -8.27
CA ASN A 48 -6.40 -3.67 -8.20
C ASN A 48 -6.58 -3.05 -6.81
N PRO A 49 -5.49 -2.63 -6.14
CA PRO A 49 -5.58 -2.02 -4.81
C PRO A 49 -6.40 -0.71 -4.78
N ASN A 50 -6.60 -0.05 -5.91
CA ASN A 50 -7.50 1.10 -5.96
C ASN A 50 -8.94 0.74 -5.59
N ASP A 51 -9.33 -0.52 -5.74
CA ASP A 51 -10.71 -0.96 -5.50
C ASP A 51 -10.99 -1.31 -4.04
N TYR A 52 -9.96 -1.47 -3.21
CA TYR A 52 -10.17 -1.79 -1.79
C TYR A 52 -9.19 -1.10 -0.86
N LEU A 53 -7.90 -1.11 -1.18
CA LEU A 53 -6.87 -0.58 -0.28
C LEU A 53 -6.87 0.94 -0.25
N ALA A 54 -7.05 1.59 -1.39
CA ALA A 54 -7.04 3.05 -1.46
C ALA A 54 -8.11 3.66 -0.57
N ASP A 55 -9.32 3.12 -0.60
CA ASP A 55 -10.42 3.61 0.25
C ASP A 55 -10.11 3.44 1.72
N ALA A 56 -9.53 2.30 2.11
CA ALA A 56 -9.16 2.04 3.49
C ALA A 56 -8.08 3.02 3.98
N LEU A 57 -7.09 3.29 3.14
CA LEU A 57 -6.02 4.25 3.47
C LEU A 57 -6.57 5.68 3.57
N LEU A 58 -7.46 6.07 2.66
CA LEU A 58 -8.10 7.38 2.73
C LEU A 58 -8.96 7.52 3.97
N ALA A 59 -9.67 6.46 4.36
CA ALA A 59 -10.48 6.48 5.57
C ALA A 59 -9.63 6.67 6.82
N TYR A 60 -8.43 6.09 6.83
CA TYR A 60 -7.54 6.17 7.99
C TYR A 60 -6.74 7.47 8.04
N PHE A 61 -6.16 7.89 6.92
CA PHE A 61 -5.24 9.02 6.86
C PHE A 61 -5.87 10.32 6.36
N GLY A 62 -6.96 10.23 5.61
CA GLY A 62 -7.59 11.41 5.04
C GLY A 62 -6.66 12.16 4.09
N GLY A 63 -6.62 13.48 4.26
CA GLY A 63 -5.80 14.36 3.42
C GLY A 63 -4.30 14.32 3.69
N ARG A 64 -3.85 13.48 4.63
CA ARG A 64 -2.42 13.39 4.98
C ARG A 64 -1.60 12.57 4.00
N ILE A 65 -2.24 11.92 3.06
CA ILE A 65 -1.56 11.08 2.06
C ILE A 65 -2.04 11.41 0.66
N GLU A 66 -1.20 11.04 -0.32
CA GLU A 66 -1.56 11.00 -1.73
C GLU A 66 -1.22 9.61 -2.25
N MET A 67 -1.98 9.14 -3.21
CA MET A 67 -1.79 7.79 -3.74
C MET A 67 -1.81 7.79 -5.26
N LYS A 68 -1.04 6.87 -5.84
CA LYS A 68 -1.06 6.64 -7.27
C LYS A 68 -0.87 5.14 -7.53
N PHE A 69 -1.74 4.56 -8.33
CA PHE A 69 -1.53 3.21 -8.84
C PHE A 69 -0.40 3.28 -9.88
N ILE A 70 0.69 2.54 -9.62
CA ILE A 70 1.87 2.61 -10.48
C ILE A 70 1.73 1.62 -11.63
N ASP A 71 1.60 0.35 -11.33
CA ASP A 71 1.45 -0.69 -12.36
C ASP A 71 1.31 -2.06 -11.70
N GLN A 72 1.07 -3.06 -12.55
CA GLN A 72 1.17 -4.45 -12.16
C GLN A 72 2.64 -4.85 -12.23
N CYS A 73 3.18 -5.45 -11.16
CA CYS A 73 4.57 -5.88 -11.19
C CYS A 73 4.73 -7.12 -12.09
N GLY A 74 5.97 -7.39 -12.51
CA GLY A 74 6.26 -8.52 -13.40
C GLY A 74 5.90 -9.88 -12.80
N CYS A 75 5.72 -9.98 -11.49
CA CYS A 75 5.29 -11.20 -10.80
C CYS A 75 3.77 -11.35 -10.70
N GLY A 76 3.01 -10.38 -11.23
CA GLY A 76 1.56 -10.40 -11.23
C GLY A 76 0.89 -9.59 -10.15
N GLY A 77 1.62 -9.13 -9.16
CA GLY A 77 1.08 -8.26 -8.11
C GLY A 77 0.89 -6.82 -8.59
N TYR A 78 0.22 -6.02 -7.79
CA TYR A 78 -0.05 -4.61 -8.10
C TYR A 78 0.73 -3.71 -7.16
N VAL A 79 1.16 -2.55 -7.66
CA VAL A 79 1.93 -1.58 -6.89
C VAL A 79 1.12 -0.30 -6.71
N LEU A 80 0.84 0.05 -5.45
CA LEU A 80 0.21 1.31 -5.08
C LEU A 80 1.25 2.16 -4.36
N ARG A 81 1.57 3.33 -4.92
CA ARG A 81 2.50 4.27 -4.29
C ARG A 81 1.73 5.23 -3.40
N VAL A 82 2.16 5.32 -2.15
CA VAL A 82 1.51 6.19 -1.16
C VAL A 82 2.54 7.18 -0.63
N TRP A 83 2.31 8.47 -0.86
CA TRP A 83 3.12 9.56 -0.29
C TRP A 83 2.52 10.01 1.03
N LYS A 84 3.37 10.20 2.01
CA LYS A 84 2.93 10.75 3.30
C LYS A 84 3.28 12.23 3.34
N ASN A 85 2.24 13.08 3.34
CA ASN A 85 2.39 14.52 3.30
C ASN A 85 2.45 15.15 4.70
N ASN A 86 1.93 14.46 5.69
CA ASN A 86 1.93 14.93 7.09
C ASN A 86 2.30 13.83 8.06
#